data_5c915703cd183334b665f1d350ed4fb4
#
_entry.id   5c915703cd183334b665f1d350ed4fb4
#
_cell.length_a   1.000
_cell.length_b   1.000
_cell.length_c   1.000
_cell.angle_alpha   90.00
_cell.angle_beta   90.00
_cell.angle_gamma   90.00
#
_symmetry.space_group_name_H-M   'P 1'
#
loop_
_entity.id
_entity.type
_entity.pdbx_description
1 polymer ?
#
loop_
_entity_poly.entity_id
_entity_poly.type
_entity_poly.pdbx_seq_one_letter_code
_entity_poly.pdbx_strand_id
1 'polypeptide(L)'
;MEVMNLIDYSPLWNTMDKKKITKYQLIYHYNISSNTLRRIRNGEAITTETINTLCLILNCRVQDIISFNATEEEKSFITNNRNEIQDNKNKS
;
A
#
# COMPACT_ATOMS: atom_id res chain seq x y z
N MET A 1 20.53 3.98 0.44
CA MET A 1 19.89 2.96 1.25
C MET A 1 18.50 2.68 0.71
N GLU A 2 18.20 1.44 0.50
CA GLU A 2 16.88 1.05 0.00
C GLU A 2 15.89 0.96 1.15
N VAL A 3 14.72 1.55 0.94
CA VAL A 3 13.64 1.44 1.90
C VAL A 3 12.69 0.35 1.40
N MET A 4 12.45 -0.66 2.23
CA MET A 4 11.51 -1.73 1.88
C MET A 4 10.10 -1.18 1.78
N ASN A 5 9.32 -1.75 0.87
CA ASN A 5 7.90 -1.43 0.82
C ASN A 5 7.19 -2.17 1.94
N LEU A 6 6.73 -1.43 2.94
CA LEU A 6 6.04 -1.98 4.11
C LEU A 6 4.52 -1.84 3.99
N ILE A 7 4.05 -1.46 2.83
CA ILE A 7 2.63 -1.44 2.52
C ILE A 7 2.15 -2.87 2.33
N ASP A 8 1.07 -3.21 2.99
CA ASP A 8 0.46 -4.54 2.94
C ASP A 8 -0.90 -4.43 2.27
N TYR A 9 -1.17 -5.35 1.35
CA TYR A 9 -2.41 -5.35 0.59
C TYR A 9 -3.45 -6.35 1.14
N SER A 10 -3.21 -6.92 2.31
CA SER A 10 -4.17 -7.85 2.91
C SER A 10 -5.59 -7.28 3.03
N PRO A 11 -5.77 -5.98 3.39
CA PRO A 11 -7.12 -5.43 3.44
C PRO A 11 -7.87 -5.52 2.12
N LEU A 12 -7.17 -5.38 0.99
CA LEU A 12 -7.79 -5.48 -0.33
C LEU A 12 -8.48 -6.82 -0.53
N TRP A 13 -7.79 -7.93 -0.20
CA TRP A 13 -8.35 -9.26 -0.39
C TRP A 13 -9.60 -9.46 0.46
N ASN A 14 -9.58 -8.98 1.69
CA ASN A 14 -10.73 -9.04 2.60
C ASN A 14 -11.90 -8.21 2.08
N THR A 15 -11.62 -7.01 1.56
CA THR A 15 -12.65 -6.13 1.01
C THR A 15 -13.28 -6.73 -0.23
N MET A 16 -12.45 -7.30 -1.13
CA MET A 16 -12.96 -7.99 -2.32
C MET A 16 -13.90 -9.14 -1.94
N ASP A 17 -13.51 -9.91 -0.93
CA ASP A 17 -14.34 -11.03 -0.46
C ASP A 17 -15.68 -10.53 0.08
N LYS A 18 -15.66 -9.49 0.90
CA LYS A 18 -16.88 -8.89 1.45
C LYS A 18 -17.80 -8.33 0.37
N LYS A 19 -17.22 -7.72 -0.65
CA LYS A 19 -17.98 -7.10 -1.74
C LYS A 19 -18.34 -8.08 -2.85
N LYS A 20 -17.86 -9.32 -2.76
CA LYS A 20 -18.12 -10.36 -3.76
C LYS A 20 -17.57 -10.00 -5.13
N ILE A 21 -16.42 -9.33 -5.16
CA ILE A 21 -15.74 -8.97 -6.40
C ILE A 21 -14.47 -9.81 -6.51
N THR A 22 -14.34 -10.51 -7.63
CA THR A 22 -13.23 -11.43 -7.91
C THR A 22 -12.12 -10.75 -8.68
N LYS A 23 -10.92 -11.35 -8.68
CA LYS A 23 -9.81 -10.90 -9.51
C LYS A 23 -10.19 -10.90 -11.00
N TYR A 24 -10.95 -11.92 -11.42
CA TYR A 24 -11.44 -12.01 -12.78
C TYR A 24 -12.26 -10.76 -13.15
N GLN A 25 -13.18 -10.36 -12.26
CA GLN A 25 -14.00 -9.17 -12.50
C GLN A 25 -13.16 -7.90 -12.55
N LEU A 26 -12.15 -7.79 -11.69
CA LEU A 26 -11.25 -6.63 -11.73
C LEU A 26 -10.58 -6.49 -13.10
N ILE A 27 -10.13 -7.61 -13.66
CA ILE A 27 -9.43 -7.61 -14.95
C ILE A 27 -10.40 -7.36 -16.10
N TYR A 28 -11.47 -8.14 -16.17
CA TYR A 28 -12.32 -8.20 -17.37
C TYR A 28 -13.51 -7.25 -17.35
N HIS A 29 -13.98 -6.85 -16.17
CA HIS A 29 -15.10 -5.92 -16.06
C HIS A 29 -14.65 -4.49 -15.76
N TYR A 30 -13.52 -4.33 -15.07
CA TYR A 30 -13.07 -3.03 -14.59
C TYR A 30 -11.71 -2.60 -15.17
N ASN A 31 -11.16 -3.40 -16.08
CA ASN A 31 -9.91 -3.08 -16.80
C ASN A 31 -8.68 -2.87 -15.92
N ILE A 32 -8.63 -3.52 -14.76
CA ILE A 32 -7.40 -3.57 -13.95
C ILE A 32 -6.46 -4.56 -14.63
N SER A 33 -5.23 -4.17 -14.90
CA SER A 33 -4.31 -5.06 -15.60
C SER A 33 -3.91 -6.26 -14.73
N SER A 34 -3.72 -7.40 -15.38
CA SER A 34 -3.23 -8.60 -14.67
C SER A 34 -1.85 -8.35 -14.07
N ASN A 35 -1.04 -7.51 -14.71
CA ASN A 35 0.27 -7.14 -14.20
C ASN A 35 0.15 -6.36 -12.88
N THR A 36 -0.83 -5.46 -12.78
CA THR A 36 -1.10 -4.73 -11.53
C THR A 36 -1.46 -5.69 -10.41
N LEU A 37 -2.33 -6.66 -10.67
CA LEU A 37 -2.71 -7.66 -9.68
C LEU A 37 -1.53 -8.53 -9.27
N ARG A 38 -0.65 -8.86 -10.22
CA ARG A 38 0.57 -9.60 -9.91
C ARG A 38 1.48 -8.82 -8.97
N ARG A 39 1.64 -7.51 -9.20
CA ARG A 39 2.42 -6.65 -8.32
C ARG A 39 1.83 -6.61 -6.91
N ILE A 40 0.52 -6.45 -6.81
CA ILE A 40 -0.17 -6.45 -5.52
C ILE A 40 0.05 -7.77 -4.79
N ARG A 41 -0.10 -8.90 -5.50
CA ARG A 41 0.11 -10.23 -4.91
C ARG A 41 1.53 -10.41 -4.41
N ASN A 42 2.51 -9.83 -5.10
CA ASN A 42 3.91 -9.94 -4.75
C ASN A 42 4.39 -8.87 -3.75
N GLY A 43 3.48 -8.00 -3.28
CA GLY A 43 3.84 -6.95 -2.33
C GLY A 43 4.63 -5.81 -2.94
N GLU A 44 4.57 -5.64 -4.26
CA GLU A 44 5.28 -4.56 -4.94
C GLU A 44 4.48 -3.26 -4.92
N ALA A 45 5.16 -2.15 -5.13
CA ALA A 45 4.52 -0.83 -5.14
C ALA A 45 3.55 -0.69 -6.32
N ILE A 46 2.45 -0.01 -6.08
CA ILE A 46 1.49 0.39 -7.11
C ILE A 46 1.28 1.89 -7.00
N THR A 47 0.69 2.49 -8.02
CA THR A 47 0.45 3.93 -8.02
C THR A 47 -0.78 4.28 -7.18
N THR A 48 -0.81 5.50 -6.68
CA THR A 48 -2.00 6.02 -5.99
C THR A 48 -3.20 6.08 -6.94
N GLU A 49 -2.96 6.25 -8.23
CA GLU A 49 -4.01 6.20 -9.25
C GLU A 49 -4.71 4.84 -9.25
N THR A 50 -3.95 3.76 -9.15
CA THR A 50 -4.50 2.41 -9.04
C THR A 50 -5.32 2.26 -7.76
N ILE A 51 -4.81 2.79 -6.64
CA ILE A 51 -5.53 2.76 -5.37
C ILE A 51 -6.87 3.50 -5.50
N ASN A 52 -6.83 4.68 -6.13
CA ASN A 52 -8.04 5.46 -6.38
C ASN A 52 -9.08 4.65 -7.16
N THR A 53 -8.65 3.98 -8.22
CA THR A 53 -9.53 3.17 -9.04
C THR A 53 -10.13 2.01 -8.25
N LEU A 54 -9.31 1.33 -7.45
CA LEU A 54 -9.79 0.22 -6.61
C LEU A 54 -10.82 0.70 -5.59
N CYS A 55 -10.60 1.86 -4.98
CA CYS A 55 -11.57 2.43 -4.04
C CYS A 55 -12.91 2.72 -4.73
N LEU A 56 -12.88 3.21 -5.96
CA LEU A 56 -14.09 3.46 -6.72
C LEU A 56 -14.83 2.17 -7.06
N ILE A 57 -14.10 1.17 -7.54
CA ILE A 57 -14.69 -0.13 -7.92
C ILE A 57 -15.34 -0.80 -6.71
N LEU A 58 -14.63 -0.81 -5.59
CA LEU A 58 -15.07 -1.52 -4.39
C LEU A 58 -15.94 -0.67 -3.48
N ASN A 59 -16.08 0.62 -3.79
CA ASN A 59 -16.82 1.58 -2.99
C ASN A 59 -16.35 1.51 -1.54
N CYS A 60 -15.06 1.74 -1.33
CA CYS A 60 -14.41 1.61 -0.03
C CYS A 60 -13.39 2.72 0.17
N ARG A 61 -12.71 2.69 1.30
CA ARG A 61 -11.70 3.68 1.65
C ARG A 61 -10.29 3.13 1.42
N VAL A 62 -9.29 4.01 1.44
CA VAL A 62 -7.90 3.62 1.25
C VAL A 62 -7.46 2.56 2.28
N GLN A 63 -7.87 2.70 3.53
CA GLN A 63 -7.54 1.73 4.58
C GLN A 63 -8.17 0.35 4.36
N ASP A 64 -9.15 0.27 3.48
CA ASP A 64 -9.75 -1.01 3.08
C ASP A 64 -8.97 -1.68 1.94
N ILE A 65 -7.97 -1.00 1.40
CA ILE A 65 -7.12 -1.49 0.31
C ILE A 65 -5.72 -1.82 0.84
N ILE A 66 -5.13 -0.92 1.61
CA ILE A 66 -3.75 -1.02 2.08
C ILE A 66 -3.64 -0.73 3.56
N SER A 67 -2.58 -1.28 4.16
CA SER A 67 -2.16 -0.91 5.51
C SER A 67 -0.65 -0.77 5.53
N PHE A 68 -0.14 -0.14 6.58
CA PHE A 68 1.30 0.03 6.77
C PHE A 68 1.73 -0.82 7.96
N ASN A 69 2.66 -1.76 7.71
CA ASN A 69 3.13 -2.70 8.73
C ASN A 69 4.64 -2.61 8.84
N ALA A 70 5.11 -1.91 9.86
CA ALA A 70 6.54 -1.76 10.15
C ALA A 70 6.86 -2.39 11.50
N THR A 71 8.03 -3.02 11.60
CA THR A 71 8.53 -3.50 12.89
C THR A 71 9.04 -2.31 13.71
N GLU A 72 9.22 -2.52 15.01
CA GLU A 72 9.78 -1.48 15.86
C GLU A 72 11.19 -1.10 15.42
N GLU A 73 11.98 -2.06 14.93
CA GLU A 73 13.31 -1.79 14.41
C GLU A 73 13.26 -0.86 13.20
N GLU A 74 12.34 -1.10 12.28
CA GLU A 74 12.17 -0.28 11.09
C GLU A 74 11.75 1.14 11.45
N LYS A 75 10.81 1.26 12.38
CA LYS A 75 10.37 2.57 12.89
C LYS A 75 11.50 3.30 13.59
N SER A 76 12.26 2.59 14.40
CA SER A 76 13.39 3.17 15.13
C SER A 76 14.46 3.70 14.21
N PHE A 77 14.73 3.00 13.11
CA PHE A 77 15.72 3.44 12.13
C PHE A 77 15.38 4.83 11.58
N ILE A 78 14.15 5.02 11.15
CA ILE A 78 13.71 6.31 10.61
C ILE A 78 13.70 7.39 11.69
N THR A 79 13.25 7.05 12.89
CA THR A 79 13.20 7.99 14.00
C THR A 79 14.60 8.49 14.35
N ASN A 80 15.59 7.59 14.39
CA ASN A 80 16.97 7.95 14.69
C ASN A 80 17.53 8.89 13.62
N ASN A 81 17.28 8.62 12.36
CA ASN A 81 17.71 9.50 11.27
C ASN A 81 17.05 10.87 11.35
N ARG A 82 15.78 10.91 11.71
CA ARG A 82 15.04 12.16 11.89
C ARG A 82 15.63 13.00 13.01
N ASN A 83 15.97 12.36 14.13
CA ASN A 83 16.55 13.04 15.28
C ASN A 83 17.90 13.66 14.94
N GLU A 84 18.74 12.97 14.17
CA GLU A 84 20.01 13.50 13.70
C GLU A 84 19.81 14.76 12.84
N ILE A 85 18.84 14.73 11.95
CA ILE A 85 18.53 15.88 11.10
C ILE A 85 18.02 17.05 11.93
N GLN A 86 17.16 16.80 12.92
CA GLN A 86 16.62 17.83 13.78
C GLN A 86 17.70 18.48 14.63
N ASP A 87 18.64 17.68 15.15
CA ASP A 87 19.77 18.19 15.91
C ASP A 87 20.61 19.15 15.07
N ASN A 88 20.86 18.80 13.81
CA ASN A 88 21.61 19.65 12.89
C ASN A 88 20.89 20.97 12.63
N LYS A 89 19.57 20.95 12.51
CA LYS A 89 18.77 22.15 12.30
C LYS A 89 18.79 23.06 13.52
N ASN A 90 18.77 22.48 14.72
CA ASN A 90 18.75 23.24 15.95
C ASN A 90 20.07 23.93 16.23
N LYS A 91 21.15 23.52 15.59
CA LYS A 91 22.47 24.12 15.74
C LYS A 91 22.71 25.31 14.82
N SER A 92 21.83 25.54 13.90
CA SER A 92 21.99 26.62 12.91
C SER A 92 21.34 27.94 13.36
#